data_13866ee3bd138b7c07f2ebda8011bcce
#
_entry.id   13866ee3bd138b7c07f2ebda8011bcce
#
_cell.length_a   1.000
_cell.length_b   1.000
_cell.length_c   1.000
_cell.angle_alpha   90.00
_cell.angle_beta   90.00
_cell.angle_gamma   90.00
#
_symmetry.space_group_name_H-M   'P 1'
#
loop_
_entity.id
_entity.type
_entity.pdbx_description
1 polymer ?
#
loop_
_entity_poly.entity_id
_entity_poly.type
_entity_poly.pdbx_seq_one_letter_code
_entity_poly.pdbx_strand_id
1 'polypeptide(L)'
;KDGYCRRIYEKGQFSIPSDTACYPAKIMHGHIETLISDGVDAIFYPCLTYNMDEKMTDNHYNCPVVAYYSELLNGNVEELKRVKFLYPYLNINSKKELAKELYNYLGKFYEGITKSEVRAAVEYGLERYAEYMNAVREEGARALKFARENNRRIMILAGRPYHIDAEIGHGIDKLANTLGFVVVSEDSVFSLAEPFTVKVLNQWTYHARLYRAARYAAEHNDTELVQLVSFGCGVDAITTDEVREILESRGKFYTQIKIDEITNLGAVKIRLRSLIGALNERSDGSGRA
;
A
#
# COMPACT_ATOMS: atom_id res chain seq x y z
N LYS A 1 13.13 -13.16 7.10
CA LYS A 1 14.29 -13.25 6.20
C LYS A 1 14.05 -12.30 5.07
N ASP A 2 15.08 -11.69 4.56
CA ASP A 2 15.22 -10.74 3.47
C ASP A 2 13.89 -10.35 2.80
N GLY A 3 13.44 -9.12 3.03
CA GLY A 3 12.21 -8.56 2.45
C GLY A 3 12.14 -8.74 0.93
N TYR A 4 11.23 -8.10 0.28
CA TYR A 4 11.17 -8.08 -1.16
C TYR A 4 12.53 -7.70 -1.74
N CYS A 5 13.04 -8.47 -2.67
CA CYS A 5 14.28 -8.15 -3.38
C CYS A 5 14.19 -8.62 -4.82
N ARG A 6 14.98 -8.01 -5.70
CA ARG A 6 15.02 -8.33 -7.13
C ARG A 6 15.18 -9.83 -7.39
N ARG A 7 16.00 -10.50 -6.59
CA ARG A 7 16.23 -11.96 -6.71
C ARG A 7 14.95 -12.77 -6.47
N ILE A 8 14.05 -12.31 -5.60
CA ILE A 8 12.75 -12.98 -5.36
C ILE A 8 11.89 -12.86 -6.62
N TYR A 9 11.78 -11.66 -7.19
CA TYR A 9 11.07 -11.47 -8.45
C TYR A 9 11.60 -12.38 -9.58
N GLU A 10 12.91 -12.40 -9.79
CA GLU A 10 13.56 -13.20 -10.82
C GLU A 10 13.27 -14.70 -10.66
N LYS A 11 13.17 -15.19 -9.43
CA LYS A 11 12.84 -16.58 -9.14
C LYS A 11 11.44 -16.97 -9.61
N GLY A 12 10.46 -16.07 -9.49
CA GLY A 12 9.06 -16.33 -9.84
C GLY A 12 8.63 -15.88 -11.22
N GLN A 13 9.49 -15.23 -12.01
CA GLN A 13 9.09 -14.56 -13.25
C GLN A 13 8.46 -15.49 -14.31
N PHE A 14 8.83 -16.77 -14.34
CA PHE A 14 8.31 -17.73 -15.32
C PHE A 14 6.89 -18.19 -15.07
N SER A 15 6.37 -18.03 -13.87
CA SER A 15 4.99 -18.39 -13.51
C SER A 15 4.02 -17.20 -13.56
N ILE A 16 4.50 -15.99 -13.90
CA ILE A 16 3.68 -14.79 -13.99
C ILE A 16 2.81 -14.87 -15.25
N PRO A 17 1.46 -14.85 -15.12
CA PRO A 17 0.57 -15.09 -16.25
C PRO A 17 0.37 -13.87 -17.15
N SER A 18 0.73 -12.67 -16.69
CA SER A 18 0.51 -11.43 -17.46
C SER A 18 1.48 -10.33 -17.06
N ASP A 19 2.02 -9.64 -18.05
CA ASP A 19 2.88 -8.46 -17.86
C ASP A 19 2.13 -7.27 -17.24
N THR A 20 0.79 -7.25 -17.32
CA THR A 20 -0.04 -6.18 -16.75
C THR A 20 -0.30 -6.34 -15.26
N ALA A 21 0.09 -7.46 -14.63
CA ALA A 21 0.04 -7.61 -13.19
C ALA A 21 0.95 -6.55 -12.53
N CYS A 22 0.49 -5.94 -11.43
CA CYS A 22 1.31 -4.98 -10.69
C CYS A 22 2.56 -5.65 -10.09
N TYR A 23 3.62 -4.88 -9.90
CA TYR A 23 4.91 -5.42 -9.44
C TYR A 23 4.82 -6.23 -8.12
N PRO A 24 4.08 -5.78 -7.09
CA PRO A 24 3.88 -6.59 -5.88
C PRO A 24 3.25 -7.96 -6.16
N ALA A 25 2.28 -8.04 -7.07
CA ALA A 25 1.68 -9.30 -7.47
C ALA A 25 2.70 -10.22 -8.16
N LYS A 26 3.53 -9.68 -9.05
CA LYS A 26 4.62 -10.43 -9.71
C LYS A 26 5.62 -10.99 -8.70
N ILE A 27 6.00 -10.20 -7.68
CA ILE A 27 6.92 -10.65 -6.62
C ILE A 27 6.33 -11.82 -5.82
N MET A 28 5.02 -11.89 -5.64
CA MET A 28 4.38 -12.99 -4.91
C MET A 28 4.67 -14.36 -5.52
N HIS A 29 4.81 -14.45 -6.87
CA HIS A 29 5.24 -15.69 -7.51
C HIS A 29 6.60 -16.15 -6.99
N GLY A 30 7.56 -15.24 -6.88
CA GLY A 30 8.88 -15.54 -6.34
C GLY A 30 8.87 -15.94 -4.86
N HIS A 31 7.99 -15.36 -4.05
CA HIS A 31 7.80 -15.80 -2.67
C HIS A 31 7.27 -17.23 -2.59
N ILE A 32 6.27 -17.55 -3.40
CA ILE A 32 5.71 -18.91 -3.47
C ILE A 32 6.80 -19.90 -3.87
N GLU A 33 7.54 -19.65 -4.96
CA GLU A 33 8.64 -20.48 -5.42
C GLU A 33 9.74 -20.66 -4.36
N THR A 34 9.99 -19.60 -3.59
CA THR A 34 10.98 -19.64 -2.52
C THR A 34 10.52 -20.55 -1.39
N LEU A 35 9.28 -20.41 -0.92
CA LEU A 35 8.71 -21.23 0.14
C LEU A 35 8.66 -22.71 -0.25
N ILE A 36 8.26 -23.00 -1.50
CA ILE A 36 8.27 -24.38 -2.04
C ILE A 36 9.70 -24.95 -2.03
N SER A 37 10.68 -24.16 -2.50
CA SER A 37 12.09 -24.59 -2.54
C SER A 37 12.70 -24.77 -1.14
N ASP A 38 12.23 -24.01 -0.15
CA ASP A 38 12.62 -24.14 1.26
C ASP A 38 11.98 -25.36 1.94
N GLY A 39 11.07 -26.08 1.25
CA GLY A 39 10.46 -27.32 1.74
C GLY A 39 9.47 -27.12 2.88
N VAL A 40 8.70 -26.05 2.87
CA VAL A 40 7.69 -25.80 3.90
C VAL A 40 6.53 -26.80 3.81
N ASP A 41 5.94 -27.18 4.94
CA ASP A 41 4.81 -28.13 5.00
C ASP A 41 3.51 -27.52 4.47
N ALA A 42 3.34 -26.23 4.67
CA ALA A 42 2.14 -25.50 4.23
C ALA A 42 2.45 -24.03 3.91
N ILE A 43 1.68 -23.47 2.99
CA ILE A 43 1.68 -22.03 2.68
C ILE A 43 0.28 -21.51 2.97
N PHE A 44 0.17 -20.48 3.82
CA PHE A 44 -1.09 -19.80 4.13
C PHE A 44 -1.11 -18.45 3.44
N TYR A 45 -1.98 -18.31 2.43
CA TYR A 45 -2.16 -17.06 1.69
C TYR A 45 -3.65 -16.80 1.43
N PRO A 46 -4.35 -16.11 2.33
CA PRO A 46 -5.80 -15.92 2.23
C PRO A 46 -6.20 -14.96 1.11
N CYS A 47 -7.40 -15.15 0.57
CA CYS A 47 -8.14 -14.21 -0.24
C CYS A 47 -8.82 -13.19 0.70
N LEU A 48 -8.43 -11.93 0.64
CA LEU A 48 -8.96 -10.87 1.50
C LEU A 48 -9.83 -9.91 0.69
N THR A 49 -11.12 -10.23 0.54
CA THR A 49 -12.06 -9.39 -0.23
C THR A 49 -12.36 -8.08 0.48
N TYR A 50 -12.62 -8.15 1.80
CA TYR A 50 -12.92 -6.99 2.63
C TYR A 50 -11.78 -6.69 3.59
N ASN A 51 -11.48 -5.40 3.73
CA ASN A 51 -10.59 -4.86 4.75
C ASN A 51 -11.39 -4.40 5.98
N MET A 52 -10.71 -3.89 6.99
CA MET A 52 -11.35 -3.23 8.12
C MET A 52 -12.09 -1.97 7.66
N ASP A 53 -13.26 -1.73 8.24
CA ASP A 53 -14.01 -0.50 8.01
C ASP A 53 -13.40 0.64 8.83
N GLU A 54 -12.68 1.53 8.14
CA GLU A 54 -12.06 2.72 8.73
C GLU A 54 -13.00 3.93 8.77
N LYS A 55 -14.30 3.73 8.48
CA LYS A 55 -15.34 4.78 8.47
C LYS A 55 -15.05 5.94 7.51
N MET A 56 -14.39 5.63 6.39
CA MET A 56 -13.99 6.63 5.40
C MET A 56 -14.60 6.40 4.01
N THR A 57 -15.29 5.29 3.84
CA THR A 57 -15.69 4.76 2.52
C THR A 57 -17.13 4.30 2.54
N ASP A 58 -17.76 4.28 1.36
CA ASP A 58 -19.07 3.67 1.15
C ASP A 58 -19.02 2.14 1.27
N ASN A 59 -17.83 1.56 1.02
CA ASN A 59 -17.50 0.16 1.23
C ASN A 59 -16.00 0.04 1.51
N HIS A 60 -15.53 -1.12 1.97
CA HIS A 60 -14.15 -1.34 2.41
C HIS A 60 -13.50 -2.54 1.70
N TYR A 61 -13.64 -2.59 0.38
CA TYR A 61 -12.99 -3.60 -0.45
C TYR A 61 -11.47 -3.44 -0.49
N ASN A 62 -10.78 -4.57 -0.63
CA ASN A 62 -9.43 -4.60 -1.15
C ASN A 62 -9.43 -4.61 -2.68
N CYS A 63 -8.31 -4.26 -3.31
CA CYS A 63 -8.18 -4.37 -4.76
C CYS A 63 -8.29 -5.84 -5.20
N PRO A 64 -8.67 -6.12 -6.47
CA PRO A 64 -8.85 -7.49 -6.96
C PRO A 64 -7.64 -8.41 -6.75
N VAL A 65 -6.41 -7.86 -6.82
CA VAL A 65 -5.19 -8.64 -6.56
C VAL A 65 -5.14 -9.13 -5.11
N VAL A 66 -5.37 -8.26 -4.13
CA VAL A 66 -5.41 -8.67 -2.71
C VAL A 66 -6.58 -9.63 -2.43
N ALA A 67 -7.70 -9.42 -3.12
CA ALA A 67 -8.91 -10.22 -2.91
C ALA A 67 -8.80 -11.65 -3.45
N TYR A 68 -8.08 -11.89 -4.56
CA TYR A 68 -8.19 -13.16 -5.30
C TYR A 68 -6.86 -13.73 -5.81
N TYR A 69 -5.72 -13.11 -5.55
CA TYR A 69 -4.46 -13.49 -6.20
C TYR A 69 -3.96 -14.88 -5.77
N SER A 70 -4.25 -15.30 -4.55
CA SER A 70 -3.92 -16.66 -4.08
C SER A 70 -4.63 -17.73 -4.90
N GLU A 71 -5.87 -17.50 -5.34
CA GLU A 71 -6.58 -18.42 -6.22
C GLU A 71 -5.97 -18.46 -7.62
N LEU A 72 -5.56 -17.30 -8.15
CA LEU A 72 -4.83 -17.22 -9.41
C LEU A 72 -3.51 -18.01 -9.32
N LEU A 73 -2.75 -17.87 -8.23
CA LEU A 73 -1.51 -18.63 -8.01
C LEU A 73 -1.79 -20.13 -7.98
N ASN A 74 -2.83 -20.56 -7.27
CA ASN A 74 -3.22 -21.98 -7.21
C ASN A 74 -3.53 -22.57 -8.60
N GLY A 75 -4.08 -21.74 -9.50
CA GLY A 75 -4.38 -22.15 -10.87
C GLY A 75 -3.19 -22.13 -11.84
N ASN A 76 -2.13 -21.36 -11.53
CA ASN A 76 -1.02 -21.08 -12.46
C ASN A 76 0.33 -21.65 -12.02
N VAL A 77 0.52 -21.98 -10.74
CA VAL A 77 1.79 -22.51 -10.20
C VAL A 77 1.62 -24.00 -9.91
N GLU A 78 2.09 -24.86 -10.80
CA GLU A 78 1.91 -26.32 -10.66
C GLU A 78 2.60 -26.90 -9.42
N GLU A 79 3.72 -26.32 -9.02
CA GLU A 79 4.53 -26.72 -7.87
C GLU A 79 3.75 -26.58 -6.55
N LEU A 80 2.71 -25.74 -6.49
CA LEU A 80 1.82 -25.63 -5.34
C LEU A 80 1.08 -26.94 -5.01
N LYS A 81 0.94 -27.84 -5.97
CA LYS A 81 0.38 -29.19 -5.75
C LYS A 81 1.25 -30.07 -4.83
N ARG A 82 2.51 -29.69 -4.58
CA ARG A 82 3.47 -30.42 -3.74
C ARG A 82 3.46 -29.99 -2.29
N VAL A 83 2.77 -28.89 -1.97
CA VAL A 83 2.69 -28.30 -0.64
C VAL A 83 1.24 -28.08 -0.27
N LYS A 84 0.93 -28.08 1.01
CA LYS A 84 -0.43 -27.75 1.48
C LYS A 84 -0.67 -26.24 1.30
N PHE A 85 -1.34 -25.86 0.21
CA PHE A 85 -1.67 -24.47 -0.07
C PHE A 85 -3.03 -24.10 0.52
N LEU A 86 -3.02 -23.18 1.49
CA LEU A 86 -4.19 -22.76 2.25
C LEU A 86 -4.58 -21.34 1.87
N TYR A 87 -5.67 -21.19 1.13
CA TYR A 87 -6.13 -19.89 0.62
C TYR A 87 -7.62 -19.62 0.92
N PRO A 88 -8.01 -19.58 2.21
CA PRO A 88 -9.40 -19.27 2.57
C PRO A 88 -9.81 -17.88 2.13
N TYR A 89 -11.10 -17.72 1.82
CA TYR A 89 -11.72 -16.40 1.70
C TYR A 89 -12.05 -15.86 3.08
N LEU A 90 -11.47 -14.73 3.47
CA LEU A 90 -11.60 -14.16 4.79
C LEU A 90 -12.10 -12.71 4.74
N ASN A 91 -12.93 -12.37 5.71
CA ASN A 91 -13.38 -11.02 5.99
C ASN A 91 -12.78 -10.56 7.31
N ILE A 92 -11.81 -9.63 7.26
CA ILE A 92 -11.12 -9.13 8.46
C ILE A 92 -11.90 -8.03 9.20
N ASN A 93 -13.00 -7.54 8.64
CA ASN A 93 -13.83 -6.53 9.27
C ASN A 93 -14.64 -7.05 10.47
N SER A 94 -14.99 -8.33 10.45
CA SER A 94 -15.77 -8.97 11.51
C SER A 94 -14.94 -10.02 12.24
N LYS A 95 -14.45 -9.67 13.44
CA LYS A 95 -13.70 -10.57 14.33
C LYS A 95 -14.39 -11.92 14.53
N LYS A 96 -15.72 -11.91 14.70
CA LYS A 96 -16.52 -13.12 14.93
C LYS A 96 -16.59 -14.00 13.69
N GLU A 97 -16.80 -13.41 12.52
CA GLU A 97 -16.83 -14.12 11.24
C GLU A 97 -15.45 -14.64 10.88
N LEU A 98 -14.42 -13.81 10.99
CA LEU A 98 -13.03 -14.20 10.74
C LEU A 98 -12.64 -15.44 11.57
N ALA A 99 -12.92 -15.44 12.88
CA ALA A 99 -12.62 -16.59 13.73
C ALA A 99 -13.43 -17.84 13.34
N LYS A 100 -14.70 -17.68 12.95
CA LYS A 100 -15.55 -18.77 12.49
C LYS A 100 -15.04 -19.37 11.17
N GLU A 101 -14.72 -18.53 10.21
CA GLU A 101 -14.24 -18.94 8.88
C GLU A 101 -12.88 -19.65 8.99
N LEU A 102 -11.94 -19.08 9.75
CA LEU A 102 -10.65 -19.70 10.01
C LEU A 102 -10.79 -21.05 10.70
N TYR A 103 -11.62 -21.14 11.74
CA TYR A 103 -11.86 -22.42 12.43
C TYR A 103 -12.40 -23.49 11.48
N ASN A 104 -13.43 -23.14 10.69
CA ASN A 104 -14.05 -24.07 9.75
C ASN A 104 -13.11 -24.48 8.62
N TYR A 105 -12.25 -23.56 8.18
CA TYR A 105 -11.29 -23.84 7.11
C TYR A 105 -10.12 -24.69 7.61
N LEU A 106 -9.46 -24.26 8.68
CA LEU A 106 -8.28 -24.96 9.22
C LEU A 106 -8.62 -26.35 9.77
N GLY A 107 -9.82 -26.53 10.34
CA GLY A 107 -10.30 -27.83 10.82
C GLY A 107 -10.45 -28.90 9.73
N LYS A 108 -10.43 -28.53 8.45
CA LYS A 108 -10.38 -29.50 7.32
C LYS A 108 -8.99 -30.10 7.12
N PHE A 109 -7.95 -29.46 7.63
CA PHE A 109 -6.54 -29.81 7.38
C PHE A 109 -5.79 -30.23 8.64
N TYR A 110 -6.27 -29.78 9.81
CA TYR A 110 -5.58 -30.00 11.08
C TYR A 110 -6.57 -30.46 12.14
N GLU A 111 -6.26 -31.56 12.77
CA GLU A 111 -7.02 -32.10 13.92
C GLU A 111 -6.64 -31.38 15.22
N GLY A 112 -7.55 -31.35 16.18
CA GLY A 112 -7.29 -30.84 17.54
C GLY A 112 -7.36 -29.29 17.68
N ILE A 113 -7.54 -28.54 16.62
CA ILE A 113 -7.74 -27.07 16.71
C ILE A 113 -9.08 -26.77 17.38
N THR A 114 -9.09 -25.94 18.40
CA THR A 114 -10.30 -25.54 19.12
C THR A 114 -10.78 -24.14 18.67
N LYS A 115 -12.09 -23.91 18.81
CA LYS A 115 -12.70 -22.57 18.55
C LYS A 115 -12.11 -21.49 19.45
N SER A 116 -11.72 -21.85 20.68
CA SER A 116 -11.13 -20.93 21.64
C SER A 116 -9.75 -20.45 21.19
N GLU A 117 -8.90 -21.36 20.72
CA GLU A 117 -7.56 -21.05 20.22
C GLU A 117 -7.63 -20.13 18.99
N VAL A 118 -8.48 -20.46 18.01
CA VAL A 118 -8.65 -19.63 16.82
C VAL A 118 -9.15 -18.23 17.18
N ARG A 119 -10.11 -18.14 18.12
CA ARG A 119 -10.60 -16.84 18.58
C ARG A 119 -9.49 -16.03 19.24
N ALA A 120 -8.72 -16.62 20.13
CA ALA A 120 -7.60 -15.97 20.80
C ALA A 120 -6.53 -15.50 19.80
N ALA A 121 -6.21 -16.34 18.79
CA ALA A 121 -5.26 -15.97 17.73
C ALA A 121 -5.75 -14.79 16.87
N VAL A 122 -7.04 -14.77 16.53
CA VAL A 122 -7.65 -13.64 15.79
C VAL A 122 -7.60 -12.37 16.64
N GLU A 123 -7.96 -12.44 17.92
CA GLU A 123 -7.87 -11.29 18.83
C GLU A 123 -6.46 -10.74 18.89
N TYR A 124 -5.50 -11.58 19.14
CA TYR A 124 -4.09 -11.21 19.21
C TYR A 124 -3.60 -10.57 17.90
N GLY A 125 -3.94 -11.16 16.74
CA GLY A 125 -3.55 -10.62 15.44
C GLY A 125 -4.13 -9.22 15.17
N LEU A 126 -5.39 -9.00 15.50
CA LEU A 126 -6.05 -7.69 15.33
C LEU A 126 -5.47 -6.64 16.29
N GLU A 127 -5.13 -7.01 17.52
CA GLU A 127 -4.44 -6.13 18.47
C GLU A 127 -3.06 -5.72 17.95
N ARG A 128 -2.26 -6.67 17.46
CA ARG A 128 -0.94 -6.38 16.87
C ARG A 128 -1.04 -5.47 15.65
N TYR A 129 -2.04 -5.66 14.81
CA TYR A 129 -2.30 -4.77 13.68
C TYR A 129 -2.62 -3.34 14.14
N ALA A 130 -3.48 -3.19 15.15
CA ALA A 130 -3.81 -1.88 15.70
C ALA A 130 -2.58 -1.17 16.29
N GLU A 131 -1.73 -1.90 17.03
CA GLU A 131 -0.47 -1.36 17.54
C GLU A 131 0.50 -0.94 16.43
N TYR A 132 0.63 -1.75 15.38
CA TYR A 132 1.43 -1.40 14.20
C TYR A 132 0.94 -0.10 13.56
N MET A 133 -0.37 0.03 13.33
CA MET A 133 -0.92 1.25 12.74
C MET A 133 -0.76 2.48 13.65
N ASN A 134 -0.83 2.30 14.96
CA ASN A 134 -0.54 3.38 15.91
C ASN A 134 0.93 3.80 15.85
N ALA A 135 1.87 2.85 15.81
CA ALA A 135 3.29 3.15 15.67
C ALA A 135 3.61 3.90 14.37
N VAL A 136 2.95 3.54 13.25
CA VAL A 136 3.07 4.27 11.96
C VAL A 136 2.61 5.72 12.10
N ARG A 137 1.47 5.97 12.77
CA ARG A 137 0.94 7.32 12.99
C ARG A 137 1.83 8.15 13.91
N GLU A 138 2.35 7.55 14.98
CA GLU A 138 3.28 8.20 15.91
C GLU A 138 4.58 8.59 15.22
N GLU A 139 5.14 7.70 14.39
CA GLU A 139 6.34 8.01 13.61
C GLU A 139 6.07 9.11 12.59
N GLY A 140 4.93 9.06 11.89
CA GLY A 140 4.48 10.13 11.02
C GLY A 140 4.37 11.48 11.75
N ALA A 141 3.76 11.50 12.93
CA ALA A 141 3.66 12.72 13.74
C ALA A 141 5.04 13.28 14.14
N ARG A 142 6.00 12.38 14.50
CA ARG A 142 7.39 12.78 14.79
C ARG A 142 8.07 13.38 13.55
N ALA A 143 7.89 12.76 12.39
CA ALA A 143 8.46 13.25 11.14
C ALA A 143 7.89 14.62 10.73
N LEU A 144 6.57 14.81 10.83
CA LEU A 144 5.91 16.09 10.57
C LEU A 144 6.40 17.19 11.51
N LYS A 145 6.52 16.89 12.80
CA LYS A 145 7.06 17.82 13.79
C LYS A 145 8.49 18.21 13.45
N PHE A 146 9.36 17.22 13.21
CA PHE A 146 10.75 17.45 12.81
C PHE A 146 10.87 18.34 11.57
N ALA A 147 10.05 18.08 10.56
CA ALA A 147 10.05 18.88 9.33
C ALA A 147 9.74 20.36 9.61
N ARG A 148 8.71 20.63 10.40
CA ARG A 148 8.28 22.00 10.76
C ARG A 148 9.29 22.72 11.64
N GLU A 149 9.84 22.07 12.64
CA GLU A 149 10.89 22.65 13.52
C GLU A 149 12.18 22.97 12.76
N ASN A 150 12.46 22.31 11.63
CA ASN A 150 13.64 22.51 10.80
C ASN A 150 13.34 23.22 9.48
N ASN A 151 12.15 23.81 9.31
CA ASN A 151 11.71 24.50 8.09
C ASN A 151 11.92 23.68 6.82
N ARG A 152 11.65 22.36 6.89
CA ARG A 152 11.76 21.44 5.76
C ARG A 152 10.40 21.16 5.16
N ARG A 153 10.35 21.08 3.83
CA ARG A 153 9.14 20.66 3.13
C ARG A 153 8.86 19.18 3.40
N ILE A 154 7.58 18.87 3.53
CA ILE A 154 7.08 17.50 3.72
C ILE A 154 6.64 16.96 2.37
N MET A 155 6.98 15.70 2.08
CA MET A 155 6.46 14.95 0.95
C MET A 155 5.68 13.75 1.45
N ILE A 156 4.38 13.70 1.15
CA ILE A 156 3.62 12.47 1.27
C ILE A 156 3.92 11.65 0.01
N LEU A 157 4.69 10.57 0.16
CA LEU A 157 4.92 9.59 -0.89
C LEU A 157 3.77 8.59 -0.84
N ALA A 158 2.72 8.89 -1.60
CA ALA A 158 1.45 8.23 -1.52
C ALA A 158 1.31 7.10 -2.53
N GLY A 159 0.69 6.02 -2.13
CA GLY A 159 0.47 4.87 -3.00
C GLY A 159 -0.37 3.81 -2.30
N ARG A 160 0.27 2.73 -1.94
CA ARG A 160 -0.32 1.65 -1.13
C ARG A 160 0.72 1.19 -0.11
N PRO A 161 0.33 0.50 0.96
CA PRO A 161 1.25 0.12 2.03
C PRO A 161 2.53 -0.58 1.55
N TYR A 162 2.49 -1.35 0.47
CA TYR A 162 3.66 -2.02 -0.08
C TYR A 162 4.66 -1.09 -0.79
N HIS A 163 4.29 0.14 -1.14
CA HIS A 163 5.19 1.11 -1.79
C HIS A 163 6.32 1.62 -0.87
N ILE A 164 6.20 1.40 0.44
CA ILE A 164 7.28 1.69 1.40
C ILE A 164 8.40 0.63 1.39
N ASP A 165 8.17 -0.53 0.78
CA ASP A 165 9.20 -1.56 0.64
C ASP A 165 10.33 -1.08 -0.27
N ALA A 166 11.58 -1.41 0.09
CA ALA A 166 12.78 -0.92 -0.61
C ALA A 166 12.90 -1.40 -2.06
N GLU A 167 12.41 -2.61 -2.36
CA GLU A 167 12.38 -3.14 -3.73
C GLU A 167 11.27 -2.49 -4.55
N ILE A 168 10.04 -2.47 -4.01
CA ILE A 168 8.87 -1.96 -4.74
C ILE A 168 8.95 -0.44 -4.91
N GLY A 169 9.42 0.27 -3.89
CA GLY A 169 9.60 1.73 -3.92
C GLY A 169 10.85 2.20 -4.62
N HIS A 170 11.77 1.28 -5.02
CA HIS A 170 13.03 1.56 -5.73
C HIS A 170 13.90 2.65 -5.07
N GLY A 171 13.72 2.91 -3.77
CA GLY A 171 14.47 3.96 -3.05
C GLY A 171 14.07 5.39 -3.41
N ILE A 172 12.86 5.60 -3.93
CA ILE A 172 12.33 6.95 -4.25
C ILE A 172 12.21 7.80 -2.99
N ASP A 173 11.88 7.21 -1.86
CA ASP A 173 11.88 7.84 -0.54
C ASP A 173 13.24 8.43 -0.17
N LYS A 174 14.31 7.64 -0.34
CA LYS A 174 15.70 8.08 -0.11
C LYS A 174 16.11 9.20 -1.08
N LEU A 175 15.73 9.07 -2.36
CA LEU A 175 15.98 10.09 -3.36
C LEU A 175 15.28 11.41 -2.98
N ALA A 176 14.00 11.38 -2.59
CA ALA A 176 13.26 12.57 -2.16
C ALA A 176 13.92 13.22 -0.92
N ASN A 177 14.40 12.39 0.02
CA ASN A 177 15.10 12.88 1.20
C ASN A 177 16.41 13.60 0.83
N THR A 178 17.20 13.07 -0.14
CA THR A 178 18.42 13.76 -0.63
C THR A 178 18.12 15.10 -1.33
N LEU A 179 16.90 15.28 -1.82
CA LEU A 179 16.41 16.51 -2.42
C LEU A 179 15.83 17.51 -1.42
N GLY A 180 15.88 17.21 -0.13
CA GLY A 180 15.52 18.13 0.94
C GLY A 180 14.15 17.89 1.57
N PHE A 181 13.36 16.93 1.12
CA PHE A 181 12.08 16.62 1.73
C PHE A 181 12.22 15.77 3.00
N VAL A 182 11.29 15.93 3.91
CA VAL A 182 10.96 14.92 4.91
C VAL A 182 9.83 14.07 4.32
N VAL A 183 10.07 12.77 4.20
CA VAL A 183 9.14 11.86 3.51
C VAL A 183 8.28 11.11 4.52
N VAL A 184 6.98 11.09 4.29
CA VAL A 184 6.00 10.31 5.06
C VAL A 184 5.10 9.53 4.09
N SER A 185 4.48 8.45 4.55
CA SER A 185 3.49 7.67 3.77
C SER A 185 2.07 8.20 4.00
N GLU A 186 1.15 7.85 3.10
CA GLU A 186 -0.28 8.12 3.30
C GLU A 186 -0.82 7.51 4.59
N ASP A 187 -0.32 6.31 4.97
CA ASP A 187 -0.74 5.59 6.17
C ASP A 187 -0.46 6.36 7.48
N SER A 188 0.52 7.25 7.45
CA SER A 188 0.89 8.04 8.62
C SER A 188 0.08 9.33 8.78
N VAL A 189 -0.61 9.79 7.72
CA VAL A 189 -1.27 11.11 7.72
C VAL A 189 -2.77 11.08 7.37
N PHE A 190 -3.29 10.01 6.78
CA PHE A 190 -4.68 9.99 6.30
C PHE A 190 -5.71 10.26 7.40
N SER A 191 -5.43 9.86 8.64
CA SER A 191 -6.32 10.08 9.79
C SER A 191 -6.33 11.52 10.30
N LEU A 192 -5.41 12.38 9.83
CA LEU A 192 -5.32 13.79 10.21
C LEU A 192 -6.23 14.69 9.36
N ALA A 193 -6.72 14.21 8.22
CA ALA A 193 -7.64 14.95 7.38
C ALA A 193 -9.08 14.84 7.90
N GLU A 194 -9.80 15.96 7.90
CA GLU A 194 -11.22 15.97 8.20
C GLU A 194 -12.03 15.15 7.18
N PRO A 195 -13.15 14.56 7.60
CA PRO A 195 -14.05 13.86 6.70
C PRO A 195 -14.53 14.75 5.56
N PHE A 196 -14.51 14.22 4.34
CA PHE A 196 -15.02 14.91 3.16
C PHE A 196 -15.55 13.90 2.14
N THR A 197 -16.35 14.38 1.18
CA THR A 197 -16.93 13.56 0.12
C THR A 197 -16.07 13.68 -1.14
N VAL A 198 -15.79 12.55 -1.79
CA VAL A 198 -15.17 12.47 -3.11
C VAL A 198 -16.25 12.33 -4.18
N LYS A 199 -15.93 12.66 -5.45
CA LYS A 199 -16.89 12.61 -6.57
C LYS A 199 -17.11 11.21 -7.12
N VAL A 200 -16.21 10.27 -6.83
CA VAL A 200 -16.29 8.90 -7.29
C VAL A 200 -16.84 7.99 -6.19
N LEU A 201 -17.36 6.81 -6.58
CA LEU A 201 -17.75 5.79 -5.61
C LEU A 201 -16.52 5.35 -4.79
N ASN A 202 -16.52 5.69 -3.51
CA ASN A 202 -15.41 5.45 -2.61
C ASN A 202 -15.55 4.10 -1.91
N GLN A 203 -15.11 3.02 -2.56
CA GLN A 203 -15.35 1.66 -2.11
C GLN A 203 -14.10 0.86 -1.72
N TRP A 204 -12.89 1.43 -1.87
CA TRP A 204 -11.64 0.75 -1.57
C TRP A 204 -10.90 1.41 -0.42
N THR A 205 -10.57 0.66 0.63
CA THR A 205 -9.94 1.17 1.84
C THR A 205 -8.64 1.94 1.57
N TYR A 206 -7.69 1.35 0.83
CA TYR A 206 -6.40 2.01 0.60
C TYR A 206 -6.48 3.23 -0.32
N HIS A 207 -7.46 3.26 -1.24
CA HIS A 207 -7.68 4.43 -2.09
C HIS A 207 -8.32 5.58 -1.32
N ALA A 208 -9.19 5.28 -0.36
CA ALA A 208 -9.71 6.29 0.55
C ALA A 208 -8.61 6.95 1.40
N ARG A 209 -7.59 6.18 1.80
CA ARG A 209 -6.41 6.75 2.47
C ARG A 209 -5.66 7.73 1.57
N LEU A 210 -5.52 7.43 0.26
CA LEU A 210 -4.92 8.35 -0.73
C LEU A 210 -5.70 9.66 -0.83
N TYR A 211 -7.02 9.60 -0.92
CA TYR A 211 -7.87 10.79 -0.99
C TYR A 211 -7.72 11.64 0.27
N ARG A 212 -7.70 11.02 1.43
CA ARG A 212 -7.49 11.72 2.70
C ARG A 212 -6.09 12.32 2.81
N ALA A 213 -5.06 11.60 2.39
CA ALA A 213 -3.69 12.13 2.34
C ALA A 213 -3.59 13.31 1.37
N ALA A 214 -4.26 13.25 0.21
CA ALA A 214 -4.34 14.36 -0.74
C ALA A 214 -5.05 15.57 -0.14
N ARG A 215 -6.16 15.35 0.59
CA ARG A 215 -6.86 16.41 1.32
C ARG A 215 -5.96 17.07 2.37
N TYR A 216 -5.25 16.27 3.16
CA TYR A 216 -4.28 16.79 4.12
C TYR A 216 -3.21 17.64 3.45
N ALA A 217 -2.59 17.16 2.35
CA ALA A 217 -1.61 17.94 1.60
C ALA A 217 -2.18 19.25 1.03
N ALA A 218 -3.42 19.21 0.54
CA ALA A 218 -4.11 20.36 -0.01
C ALA A 218 -4.37 21.47 1.03
N GLU A 219 -4.49 21.12 2.29
CA GLU A 219 -4.75 22.04 3.41
C GLU A 219 -3.47 22.55 4.10
N HIS A 220 -2.29 21.99 3.76
CA HIS A 220 -1.03 22.36 4.41
C HIS A 220 0.01 22.86 3.39
N ASN A 221 0.39 24.12 3.51
CA ASN A 221 1.32 24.77 2.56
C ASN A 221 2.73 24.16 2.57
N ASP A 222 3.16 23.58 3.67
CA ASP A 222 4.45 22.93 3.87
C ASP A 222 4.52 21.51 3.30
N THR A 223 3.39 20.96 2.83
CA THR A 223 3.23 19.54 2.47
C THR A 223 2.85 19.38 1.00
N GLU A 224 3.57 18.55 0.29
CA GLU A 224 3.29 18.15 -1.09
C GLU A 224 2.97 16.66 -1.16
N LEU A 225 2.18 16.24 -2.15
CA LEU A 225 1.89 14.83 -2.39
C LEU A 225 2.48 14.39 -3.73
N VAL A 226 3.20 13.28 -3.71
CA VAL A 226 3.69 12.58 -4.90
C VAL A 226 3.07 11.20 -4.91
N GLN A 227 2.27 10.90 -5.94
CA GLN A 227 1.58 9.62 -6.04
C GLN A 227 2.41 8.59 -6.82
N LEU A 228 2.64 7.45 -6.22
CA LEU A 228 3.19 6.26 -6.86
C LEU A 228 2.06 5.43 -7.47
N VAL A 229 2.19 5.08 -8.73
CA VAL A 229 1.17 4.31 -9.47
C VAL A 229 1.81 3.15 -10.23
N SER A 230 1.11 2.03 -10.30
CA SER A 230 1.55 0.89 -11.10
C SER A 230 1.00 0.98 -12.52
N PHE A 231 1.82 0.60 -13.50
CA PHE A 231 1.37 0.46 -14.88
C PHE A 231 0.28 -0.64 -14.95
N GLY A 232 -0.76 -0.42 -15.71
CA GLY A 232 -1.86 -1.39 -15.87
C GLY A 232 -2.82 -1.52 -14.67
N CYS A 233 -2.64 -0.77 -13.56
CA CYS A 233 -3.58 -0.79 -12.47
C CYS A 233 -4.84 0.02 -12.80
N GLY A 234 -5.96 -0.67 -13.11
CA GLY A 234 -7.22 -0.01 -13.44
C GLY A 234 -7.81 0.83 -12.30
N VAL A 235 -7.52 0.48 -11.05
CA VAL A 235 -7.97 1.26 -9.89
C VAL A 235 -7.18 2.56 -9.77
N ASP A 236 -5.88 2.57 -10.13
CA ASP A 236 -5.09 3.79 -10.18
C ASP A 236 -5.62 4.78 -11.22
N ALA A 237 -6.16 4.31 -12.33
CA ALA A 237 -6.73 5.20 -13.36
C ALA A 237 -7.85 6.11 -12.80
N ILE A 238 -8.68 5.59 -11.89
CA ILE A 238 -9.72 6.37 -11.21
C ILE A 238 -9.11 7.22 -10.09
N THR A 239 -8.24 6.62 -9.29
CA THR A 239 -7.67 7.26 -8.10
C THR A 239 -6.81 8.47 -8.45
N THR A 240 -6.06 8.40 -9.55
CA THR A 240 -5.19 9.51 -9.99
C THR A 240 -5.97 10.76 -10.35
N ASP A 241 -7.11 10.62 -11.00
CA ASP A 241 -7.93 11.77 -11.38
C ASP A 241 -8.56 12.45 -10.16
N GLU A 242 -9.08 11.67 -9.22
CA GLU A 242 -9.65 12.22 -7.98
C GLU A 242 -8.58 12.88 -7.10
N VAL A 243 -7.41 12.26 -6.92
CA VAL A 243 -6.28 12.86 -6.17
C VAL A 243 -5.82 14.16 -6.82
N ARG A 244 -5.73 14.19 -8.15
CA ARG A 244 -5.38 15.40 -8.91
C ARG A 244 -6.39 16.51 -8.62
N GLU A 245 -7.67 16.22 -8.72
CA GLU A 245 -8.72 17.23 -8.50
C GLU A 245 -8.69 17.76 -7.06
N ILE A 246 -8.52 16.91 -6.06
CA ILE A 246 -8.39 17.34 -4.66
C ILE A 246 -7.22 18.33 -4.50
N LEU A 247 -6.06 18.06 -5.09
CA LEU A 247 -4.89 18.90 -4.99
C LEU A 247 -5.04 20.20 -5.80
N GLU A 248 -5.39 20.10 -7.09
CA GLU A 248 -5.46 21.24 -8.00
C GLU A 248 -6.57 22.22 -7.64
N SER A 249 -7.69 21.76 -7.08
CA SER A 249 -8.77 22.61 -6.56
C SER A 249 -8.31 23.56 -5.43
N ARG A 250 -7.21 23.24 -4.78
CA ARG A 250 -6.57 24.06 -3.73
C ARG A 250 -5.26 24.66 -4.19
N GLY A 251 -5.04 24.65 -5.52
CA GLY A 251 -3.88 25.22 -6.17
C GLY A 251 -2.57 24.47 -5.90
N LYS A 252 -2.58 23.23 -5.45
CA LYS A 252 -1.40 22.37 -5.31
C LYS A 252 -1.02 21.73 -6.64
N PHE A 253 0.26 21.38 -6.78
CA PHE A 253 0.71 20.58 -7.92
C PHE A 253 0.37 19.12 -7.73
N TYR A 254 -0.13 18.46 -8.78
CA TYR A 254 -0.24 17.02 -8.81
C TYR A 254 1.01 16.41 -9.46
N THR A 255 1.70 15.54 -8.75
CA THR A 255 2.87 14.84 -9.26
C THR A 255 2.67 13.33 -9.16
N GLN A 256 2.78 12.65 -10.30
CA GLN A 256 2.64 11.21 -10.43
C GLN A 256 3.96 10.57 -10.88
N ILE A 257 4.36 9.49 -10.25
CA ILE A 257 5.49 8.66 -10.62
C ILE A 257 4.99 7.25 -10.90
N LYS A 258 5.22 6.77 -12.12
CA LYS A 258 4.94 5.37 -12.48
C LYS A 258 6.08 4.49 -12.01
N ILE A 259 5.75 3.42 -11.32
CA ILE A 259 6.68 2.42 -10.83
C ILE A 259 6.20 1.02 -11.21
N ASP A 260 7.13 0.19 -11.63
CA ASP A 260 6.95 -1.23 -11.93
C ASP A 260 8.25 -1.98 -11.61
N GLU A 261 8.46 -3.18 -12.18
CA GLU A 261 9.68 -3.98 -11.98
C GLU A 261 10.98 -3.29 -12.45
N ILE A 262 10.86 -2.29 -13.31
CA ILE A 262 11.99 -1.46 -13.78
C ILE A 262 11.63 -0.01 -13.58
N THR A 263 12.39 0.69 -12.77
CA THR A 263 12.22 2.14 -12.55
C THR A 263 13.50 2.89 -12.87
N ASN A 264 13.36 3.90 -13.73
CA ASN A 264 14.47 4.81 -14.04
C ASN A 264 14.52 5.94 -13.02
N LEU A 265 15.36 5.80 -11.99
CA LEU A 265 15.56 6.84 -10.97
C LEU A 265 16.04 8.19 -11.52
N GLY A 266 16.70 8.22 -12.69
CA GLY A 266 17.06 9.46 -13.37
C GLY A 266 15.83 10.26 -13.77
N ALA A 267 14.83 9.62 -14.38
CA ALA A 267 13.56 10.24 -14.74
C ALA A 267 12.77 10.70 -13.49
N VAL A 268 12.76 9.88 -12.45
CA VAL A 268 12.16 10.26 -11.15
C VAL A 268 12.82 11.50 -10.57
N LYS A 269 14.16 11.54 -10.57
CA LYS A 269 14.93 12.69 -10.08
C LYS A 269 14.62 13.98 -10.84
N ILE A 270 14.50 13.90 -12.17
CA ILE A 270 14.12 15.06 -13.00
C ILE A 270 12.72 15.54 -12.60
N ARG A 271 11.76 14.65 -12.47
CA ARG A 271 10.38 14.99 -12.08
C ARG A 271 10.30 15.64 -10.70
N LEU A 272 11.02 15.12 -9.71
CA LEU A 272 11.07 15.71 -8.37
C LEU A 272 11.78 17.07 -8.37
N ARG A 273 12.83 17.25 -9.17
CA ARG A 273 13.48 18.56 -9.33
C ARG A 273 12.57 19.58 -10.02
N SER A 274 11.78 19.17 -11.01
CA SER A 274 10.78 20.04 -11.64
C SER A 274 9.72 20.49 -10.64
N LEU A 275 9.26 19.59 -9.78
CA LEU A 275 8.35 19.95 -8.68
C LEU A 275 9.00 21.01 -7.76
N ILE A 276 10.24 20.79 -7.33
CA ILE A 276 10.96 21.76 -6.48
C ILE A 276 11.10 23.11 -7.16
N GLY A 277 11.44 23.14 -8.46
CA GLY A 277 11.52 24.38 -9.24
C GLY A 277 10.21 25.15 -9.24
N ALA A 278 9.10 24.47 -9.55
CA ALA A 278 7.76 25.06 -9.55
C ALA A 278 7.35 25.59 -8.16
N LEU A 279 7.69 24.86 -7.09
CA LEU A 279 7.41 25.28 -5.72
C LEU A 279 8.22 26.54 -5.33
N ASN A 280 9.46 26.66 -5.78
CA ASN A 280 10.30 27.84 -5.51
C ASN A 280 9.77 29.07 -6.25
N GLU A 281 9.46 28.96 -7.54
CA GLU A 281 8.87 30.05 -8.33
C GLU A 281 7.57 30.58 -7.71
N ARG A 282 6.75 29.67 -7.18
CA ARG A 282 5.51 30.04 -6.50
C ARG A 282 5.77 30.81 -5.19
N SER A 283 6.77 30.41 -4.42
CA SER A 283 7.17 31.09 -3.19
C SER A 283 7.67 32.49 -3.49
N ASP A 284 8.47 32.67 -4.56
CA ASP A 284 9.03 33.95 -4.98
C ASP A 284 7.96 34.88 -5.61
N GLY A 285 6.97 34.30 -6.31
CA GLY A 285 5.86 35.06 -6.92
C GLY A 285 4.87 35.59 -5.89
N SER A 286 4.65 34.88 -4.77
CA SER A 286 3.78 35.35 -3.68
C SER A 286 4.37 36.50 -2.84
N GLY A 287 5.68 36.76 -2.97
CA GLY A 287 6.35 37.89 -2.30
C GLY A 287 6.34 39.21 -3.13
N ARG A 288 5.77 39.19 -4.34
CA ARG A 288 5.73 40.37 -5.25
C ARG A 288 4.32 40.93 -5.49
N ALA A 289 3.30 40.39 -4.85
CA ALA A 289 1.93 40.91 -4.82
C ALA A 289 1.62 41.45 -3.42
#